data_7752c99b2d2b626ebf8637827d493f1d
#
_entry.id   7752c99b2d2b626ebf8637827d493f1d
#
_cell.length_a   1.000
_cell.length_b   1.000
_cell.length_c   1.000
_cell.angle_alpha   90.00
_cell.angle_beta   90.00
_cell.angle_gamma   90.00
#
_symmetry.space_group_name_H-M   'P 1'
#
loop_
_entity.id
_entity.type
_entity.pdbx_description
1 polymer ?
#
loop_
_entity_poly.entity_id
_entity_poly.type
_entity_poly.pdbx_seq_one_letter_code
_entity_poly.pdbx_strand_id
1 'polypeptide(L)'
;DFADILSNWYVRRCRDRFWGSDMTEDKAAAYTTLYTVLVTLAKATAPYTPFVAKMMYQNLVPQFYKDAPISVHLCRFPEADDSFIDGELEKGMDGVMQIVVNGRSARNAGNLKNRQPLAEMVVVSEKPLNLSDEEKAIVLEELNVKKMTVASDASVYIRYKLKPQLKTLGPKYGKLLGAISKFLSECNADDVVAKIRESGEYEIEGLGVKLALEDLQIFTESANGFVAQSDRGVTVALSTVLTEELIEEGVEREIVSKIQNMRKDAGFEVTDRIAVYYKAEGRSAKVFERAAFAKDVLADSISSGESPDVAFTKEQNINGEPVIISLVRR
;
A
#
# COMPACT_ATOMS: atom_id res chain seq x y z
N ASP A 1 4.93 -14.87 6.04
CA ASP A 1 5.66 -13.82 5.30
C ASP A 1 5.76 -14.09 3.79
N PHE A 2 6.39 -15.20 3.34
CA PHE A 2 6.54 -15.45 1.90
C PHE A 2 5.19 -15.54 1.16
N ALA A 3 4.22 -16.27 1.70
CA ALA A 3 2.89 -16.39 1.10
C ALA A 3 2.16 -15.04 1.03
N ASP A 4 2.35 -14.19 2.03
CA ASP A 4 1.79 -12.83 2.05
C ASP A 4 2.43 -11.95 0.97
N ILE A 5 3.76 -12.01 0.81
CA ILE A 5 4.47 -11.28 -0.24
C ILE A 5 4.03 -11.78 -1.62
N LEU A 6 4.00 -13.09 -1.83
CA LEU A 6 3.56 -13.68 -3.11
C LEU A 6 2.13 -13.24 -3.46
N SER A 7 1.19 -13.31 -2.50
CA SER A 7 -0.21 -12.98 -2.73
C SER A 7 -0.44 -11.48 -2.85
N ASN A 8 0.03 -10.71 -1.84
CA ASN A 8 -0.31 -9.28 -1.70
C ASN A 8 0.55 -8.36 -2.56
N TRP A 9 1.73 -8.83 -2.99
CA TRP A 9 2.59 -8.06 -3.89
C TRP A 9 2.58 -8.66 -5.29
N TYR A 10 3.11 -9.86 -5.50
CA TYR A 10 3.26 -10.38 -6.84
C TYR A 10 1.91 -10.62 -7.53
N VAL A 11 1.05 -11.50 -6.97
CA VAL A 11 -0.22 -11.88 -7.63
C VAL A 11 -1.15 -10.67 -7.78
N ARG A 12 -1.27 -9.85 -6.75
CA ARG A 12 -2.13 -8.66 -6.80
C ARG A 12 -1.66 -7.66 -7.85
N ARG A 13 -0.37 -7.39 -7.93
CA ARG A 13 0.19 -6.44 -8.91
C ARG A 13 0.20 -6.96 -10.33
N CYS A 14 0.35 -8.27 -10.51
CA CYS A 14 0.28 -8.90 -11.83
C CYS A 14 -1.15 -9.19 -12.29
N ARG A 15 -2.18 -8.71 -11.58
CA ARG A 15 -3.58 -9.01 -11.89
C ARG A 15 -3.95 -8.68 -13.34
N ASP A 16 -3.62 -7.50 -13.82
CA ASP A 16 -3.93 -7.06 -15.17
C ASP A 16 -3.18 -7.88 -16.23
N ARG A 17 -1.95 -8.31 -15.91
CA ARG A 17 -1.18 -9.24 -16.76
C ARG A 17 -1.84 -10.60 -16.85
N PHE A 18 -2.36 -11.13 -15.74
CA PHE A 18 -3.05 -12.43 -15.70
C PHE A 18 -4.40 -12.40 -16.42
N TRP A 19 -5.15 -11.31 -16.34
CA TRP A 19 -6.53 -11.23 -16.82
C TRP A 19 -6.69 -10.61 -18.22
N GLY A 20 -5.62 -10.11 -18.83
CA GLY A 20 -5.67 -9.64 -20.21
C GLY A 20 -6.23 -10.72 -21.15
N SER A 21 -6.92 -10.33 -22.23
CA SER A 21 -7.57 -11.26 -23.16
C SER A 21 -6.57 -12.11 -23.93
N ASP A 22 -5.43 -11.53 -24.33
CA ASP A 22 -4.47 -12.17 -25.21
C ASP A 22 -3.32 -12.83 -24.43
N MET A 23 -2.78 -13.93 -24.97
CA MET A 23 -1.59 -14.56 -24.43
C MET A 23 -0.34 -13.86 -24.99
N THR A 24 0.06 -12.77 -24.34
CA THR A 24 1.29 -12.05 -24.64
C THR A 24 2.51 -12.72 -24.02
N GLU A 25 3.72 -12.40 -24.48
CA GLU A 25 4.98 -12.85 -23.86
C GLU A 25 5.06 -12.44 -22.39
N ASP A 26 4.63 -11.21 -22.07
CA ASP A 26 4.59 -10.71 -20.70
C ASP A 26 3.64 -11.50 -19.81
N LYS A 27 2.45 -11.84 -20.32
CA LYS A 27 1.51 -12.69 -19.61
C LYS A 27 2.07 -14.11 -19.40
N ALA A 28 2.71 -14.68 -20.42
CA ALA A 28 3.35 -15.98 -20.32
C ALA A 28 4.48 -15.98 -19.29
N ALA A 29 5.30 -14.92 -19.26
CA ALA A 29 6.35 -14.72 -18.26
C ALA A 29 5.78 -14.65 -16.84
N ALA A 30 4.67 -13.91 -16.63
CA ALA A 30 4.02 -13.80 -15.34
C ALA A 30 3.50 -15.17 -14.84
N TYR A 31 2.84 -15.94 -15.71
CA TYR A 31 2.38 -17.30 -15.37
C TYR A 31 3.54 -18.25 -15.09
N THR A 32 4.60 -18.20 -15.90
CA THR A 32 5.79 -19.06 -15.73
C THR A 32 6.46 -18.78 -14.39
N THR A 33 6.61 -17.53 -14.03
CA THR A 33 7.16 -17.12 -12.72
C THR A 33 6.30 -17.64 -11.57
N LEU A 34 4.98 -17.42 -11.62
CA LEU A 34 4.06 -17.91 -10.58
C LEU A 34 4.08 -19.44 -10.48
N TYR A 35 4.07 -20.14 -11.62
CA TYR A 35 4.13 -21.59 -11.68
C TYR A 35 5.41 -22.11 -11.03
N THR A 36 6.57 -21.57 -11.42
CA THR A 36 7.88 -21.96 -10.88
C THR A 36 7.93 -21.77 -9.36
N VAL A 37 7.48 -20.63 -8.90
CA VAL A 37 7.42 -20.29 -7.46
C VAL A 37 6.51 -21.28 -6.71
N LEU A 38 5.30 -21.55 -7.20
CA LEU A 38 4.35 -22.45 -6.54
C LEU A 38 4.84 -23.91 -6.52
N VAL A 39 5.44 -24.41 -7.61
CA VAL A 39 6.01 -25.77 -7.65
C VAL A 39 7.20 -25.89 -6.72
N THR A 40 8.08 -24.88 -6.67
CA THR A 40 9.23 -24.85 -5.78
C THR A 40 8.78 -24.80 -4.32
N LEU A 41 7.78 -23.96 -4.03
CA LEU A 41 7.17 -23.87 -2.69
C LEU A 41 6.58 -25.21 -2.24
N ALA A 42 5.82 -25.89 -3.13
CA ALA A 42 5.27 -27.20 -2.82
C ALA A 42 6.36 -28.22 -2.50
N LYS A 43 7.47 -28.24 -3.25
CA LYS A 43 8.60 -29.13 -2.97
C LYS A 43 9.30 -28.78 -1.66
N ALA A 44 9.56 -27.49 -1.39
CA ALA A 44 10.25 -27.04 -0.21
C ALA A 44 9.45 -27.25 1.08
N THR A 45 8.10 -27.13 1.03
CA THR A 45 7.22 -27.28 2.19
C THR A 45 6.74 -28.72 2.40
N ALA A 46 6.97 -29.63 1.45
CA ALA A 46 6.51 -31.02 1.54
C ALA A 46 6.90 -31.76 2.83
N PRO A 47 8.11 -31.56 3.41
CA PRO A 47 8.46 -32.20 4.70
C PRO A 47 7.65 -31.68 5.89
N TYR A 48 7.13 -30.46 5.82
CA TYR A 48 6.41 -29.79 6.93
C TYR A 48 4.90 -29.82 6.76
N THR A 49 4.41 -29.71 5.52
CA THR A 49 2.97 -29.68 5.19
C THR A 49 2.64 -30.71 4.09
N PRO A 50 2.79 -32.03 4.37
CA PRO A 50 2.80 -33.04 3.33
C PRO A 50 1.52 -33.12 2.49
N PHE A 51 0.35 -32.93 3.11
CA PHE A 51 -0.94 -33.04 2.43
C PHE A 51 -1.20 -31.85 1.49
N VAL A 52 -0.98 -30.63 1.97
CA VAL A 52 -1.17 -29.41 1.17
C VAL A 52 -0.16 -29.37 0.02
N ALA A 53 1.12 -29.64 0.32
CA ALA A 53 2.17 -29.67 -0.67
C ALA A 53 1.89 -30.71 -1.77
N LYS A 54 1.42 -31.90 -1.39
CA LYS A 54 1.01 -32.93 -2.36
C LYS A 54 -0.15 -32.48 -3.21
N MET A 55 -1.17 -31.90 -2.64
CA MET A 55 -2.34 -31.39 -3.38
C MET A 55 -1.95 -30.30 -4.37
N MET A 56 -1.14 -29.31 -3.93
CA MET A 56 -0.61 -28.26 -4.83
C MET A 56 0.17 -28.86 -5.99
N TYR A 57 1.10 -29.75 -5.70
CA TYR A 57 1.93 -30.39 -6.73
C TYR A 57 1.10 -31.19 -7.74
N GLN A 58 0.13 -32.00 -7.26
CA GLN A 58 -0.72 -32.81 -8.13
C GLN A 58 -1.59 -31.97 -9.08
N ASN A 59 -2.04 -30.79 -8.64
CA ASN A 59 -2.79 -29.87 -9.49
C ASN A 59 -1.89 -29.13 -10.51
N LEU A 60 -0.63 -28.92 -10.20
CA LEU A 60 0.27 -28.11 -11.01
C LEU A 60 1.14 -28.92 -11.98
N VAL A 61 1.50 -30.16 -11.66
CA VAL A 61 2.56 -30.88 -12.38
C VAL A 61 2.05 -32.13 -13.10
N PRO A 62 1.57 -33.23 -12.46
CA PRO A 62 1.27 -34.49 -13.15
C PRO A 62 0.14 -34.38 -14.19
N GLN A 63 -0.75 -33.40 -14.07
CA GLN A 63 -1.80 -33.16 -15.05
C GLN A 63 -1.26 -32.74 -16.42
N PHE A 64 -0.10 -32.04 -16.42
CA PHE A 64 0.48 -31.46 -17.64
C PHE A 64 1.74 -32.22 -18.10
N TYR A 65 2.46 -32.84 -17.18
CA TYR A 65 3.74 -33.52 -17.43
C TYR A 65 3.63 -34.99 -17.01
N LYS A 66 3.33 -35.86 -17.97
CA LYS A 66 3.06 -37.31 -17.76
C LYS A 66 4.26 -38.06 -17.18
N ASP A 67 5.48 -37.61 -17.47
CA ASP A 67 6.73 -38.22 -16.99
C ASP A 67 7.17 -37.71 -15.64
N ALA A 68 6.45 -36.75 -15.07
CA ALA A 68 6.78 -36.21 -13.73
C ALA A 68 6.41 -37.20 -12.62
N PRO A 69 7.14 -37.17 -11.47
CA PRO A 69 6.76 -37.98 -10.32
C PRO A 69 5.30 -37.76 -9.91
N ILE A 70 4.59 -38.84 -9.59
CA ILE A 70 3.16 -38.81 -9.22
C ILE A 70 2.91 -38.12 -7.88
N SER A 71 3.95 -37.84 -7.12
CA SER A 71 3.87 -37.19 -5.80
C SER A 71 5.07 -36.30 -5.55
N VAL A 72 4.85 -35.17 -4.91
CA VAL A 72 5.91 -34.26 -4.47
C VAL A 72 6.96 -34.94 -3.59
N HIS A 73 6.56 -35.97 -2.84
CA HIS A 73 7.44 -36.73 -1.94
C HIS A 73 8.44 -37.63 -2.68
N LEU A 74 8.27 -37.82 -3.98
CA LEU A 74 9.21 -38.51 -4.86
C LEU A 74 10.12 -37.55 -5.62
N CYS A 75 9.93 -36.26 -5.45
CA CYS A 75 10.78 -35.23 -6.04
C CYS A 75 12.04 -35.02 -5.21
N ARG A 76 13.10 -34.50 -5.84
CA ARG A 76 14.24 -33.96 -5.12
C ARG A 76 13.85 -32.67 -4.41
N PHE A 77 14.49 -32.41 -3.27
CA PHE A 77 14.36 -31.11 -2.61
C PHE A 77 14.93 -30.03 -3.56
N PRO A 78 14.26 -28.84 -3.65
CA PRO A 78 14.75 -27.80 -4.55
C PRO A 78 16.13 -27.29 -4.13
N GLU A 79 16.97 -27.08 -5.10
CA GLU A 79 18.28 -26.45 -4.93
C GLU A 79 18.17 -24.97 -5.33
N ALA A 80 18.92 -24.10 -4.66
CA ALA A 80 18.99 -22.70 -5.01
C ALA A 80 19.73 -22.53 -6.35
N ASP A 81 19.23 -21.65 -7.19
CA ASP A 81 19.90 -21.23 -8.42
C ASP A 81 20.32 -19.78 -8.26
N ASP A 82 21.59 -19.60 -7.96
CA ASP A 82 22.16 -18.28 -7.67
C ASP A 82 22.11 -17.33 -8.89
N SER A 83 21.87 -17.85 -10.10
CA SER A 83 21.73 -17.03 -11.30
C SER A 83 20.49 -16.14 -11.30
N PHE A 84 19.49 -16.45 -10.46
CA PHE A 84 18.29 -15.64 -10.26
C PHE A 84 18.41 -14.61 -9.14
N ILE A 85 19.50 -14.60 -8.39
CA ILE A 85 19.71 -13.67 -7.29
C ILE A 85 20.25 -12.35 -7.83
N ASP A 86 19.44 -11.28 -7.74
CA ASP A 86 19.85 -9.91 -8.01
C ASP A 86 19.76 -9.08 -6.72
N GLY A 87 20.90 -8.97 -6.04
CA GLY A 87 20.96 -8.30 -4.74
C GLY A 87 20.67 -6.79 -4.77
N GLU A 88 20.83 -6.14 -5.91
CA GLU A 88 20.46 -4.71 -6.04
C GLU A 88 18.94 -4.56 -6.21
N LEU A 89 18.31 -5.40 -7.04
CA LEU A 89 16.86 -5.46 -7.19
C LEU A 89 16.18 -5.83 -5.87
N GLU A 90 16.71 -6.82 -5.14
CA GLU A 90 16.14 -7.21 -3.84
C GLU A 90 16.19 -6.06 -2.83
N LYS A 91 17.32 -5.35 -2.71
CA LYS A 91 17.43 -4.17 -1.84
C LYS A 91 16.52 -3.03 -2.27
N GLY A 92 16.38 -2.79 -3.58
CA GLY A 92 15.46 -1.80 -4.12
C GLY A 92 14.02 -2.12 -3.73
N MET A 93 13.60 -3.37 -3.92
CA MET A 93 12.26 -3.81 -3.56
C MET A 93 11.99 -3.80 -2.04
N ASP A 94 12.99 -4.11 -1.21
CA ASP A 94 12.88 -3.93 0.25
C ASP A 94 12.64 -2.46 0.61
N GLY A 95 13.33 -1.54 -0.05
CA GLY A 95 13.10 -0.10 0.08
C GLY A 95 11.69 0.31 -0.34
N VAL A 96 11.22 -0.19 -1.49
CA VAL A 96 9.85 0.03 -1.97
C VAL A 96 8.83 -0.44 -0.94
N MET A 97 8.97 -1.66 -0.44
CA MET A 97 8.04 -2.22 0.56
C MET A 97 8.02 -1.38 1.84
N GLN A 98 9.18 -0.95 2.33
CA GLN A 98 9.27 -0.11 3.52
C GLN A 98 8.58 1.24 3.32
N ILE A 99 8.83 1.90 2.18
CA ILE A 99 8.19 3.17 1.84
C ILE A 99 6.67 3.00 1.76
N VAL A 100 6.18 1.94 1.12
CA VAL A 100 4.74 1.69 0.99
C VAL A 100 4.09 1.41 2.34
N VAL A 101 4.74 0.67 3.23
CA VAL A 101 4.25 0.43 4.61
C VAL A 101 4.12 1.75 5.36
N ASN A 102 5.18 2.59 5.35
CA ASN A 102 5.17 3.88 6.03
C ASN A 102 4.16 4.84 5.41
N GLY A 103 4.03 4.86 4.08
CA GLY A 103 3.06 5.68 3.38
C GLY A 103 1.60 5.29 3.67
N ARG A 104 1.30 4.00 3.75
CA ARG A 104 -0.04 3.53 4.18
C ARG A 104 -0.32 3.90 5.63
N SER A 105 0.68 3.79 6.49
CA SER A 105 0.60 4.22 7.89
C SER A 105 0.33 5.72 8.00
N ALA A 106 1.02 6.54 7.18
CA ALA A 106 0.78 7.97 7.09
C ALA A 106 -0.64 8.29 6.58
N ARG A 107 -1.13 7.58 5.55
CA ARG A 107 -2.52 7.73 5.09
C ARG A 107 -3.53 7.45 6.20
N ASN A 108 -3.34 6.37 6.95
CA ASN A 108 -4.20 6.01 8.07
C ASN A 108 -4.16 7.08 9.18
N ALA A 109 -2.99 7.56 9.55
CA ALA A 109 -2.82 8.61 10.55
C ALA A 109 -3.50 9.94 10.14
N GLY A 110 -3.46 10.26 8.85
CA GLY A 110 -4.10 11.46 8.28
C GLY A 110 -5.56 11.27 7.87
N ASN A 111 -6.17 10.10 8.12
CA ASN A 111 -7.51 9.75 7.60
C ASN A 111 -7.67 9.97 6.08
N LEU A 112 -6.59 9.78 5.32
CA LEU A 112 -6.58 9.96 3.87
C LEU A 112 -7.09 8.68 3.20
N LYS A 113 -8.20 8.78 2.47
CA LYS A 113 -8.78 7.63 1.76
C LYS A 113 -7.80 7.08 0.73
N ASN A 114 -7.64 5.75 0.65
CA ASN A 114 -6.70 5.14 -0.29
C ASN A 114 -7.00 5.46 -1.77
N ARG A 115 -8.28 5.68 -2.12
CA ARG A 115 -8.70 6.04 -3.48
C ARG A 115 -8.52 7.52 -3.79
N GLN A 116 -8.32 8.37 -2.77
CA GLN A 116 -8.03 9.78 -2.98
C GLN A 116 -6.58 9.93 -3.45
N PRO A 117 -6.33 10.36 -4.69
CA PRO A 117 -4.98 10.66 -5.14
C PRO A 117 -4.43 11.87 -4.39
N LEU A 118 -3.13 11.84 -4.13
CA LEU A 118 -2.40 12.95 -3.50
C LEU A 118 -1.43 13.58 -4.48
N ALA A 119 -1.16 14.87 -4.32
CA ALA A 119 -0.28 15.62 -5.23
C ALA A 119 1.15 15.09 -5.19
N GLU A 120 1.70 14.97 -3.97
CA GLU A 120 3.09 14.56 -3.81
C GLU A 120 3.34 13.85 -2.47
N MET A 121 4.43 13.12 -2.47
CA MET A 121 5.05 12.56 -1.30
C MET A 121 6.52 12.91 -1.23
N VAL A 122 7.05 12.97 -0.04
CA VAL A 122 8.47 13.14 0.22
C VAL A 122 8.97 11.96 1.02
N VAL A 123 10.08 11.39 0.58
CA VAL A 123 10.77 10.29 1.25
C VAL A 123 12.10 10.80 1.75
N VAL A 124 12.36 10.58 3.02
CA VAL A 124 13.67 10.83 3.64
C VAL A 124 14.18 9.54 4.21
N SER A 125 15.43 9.20 3.91
CA SER A 125 16.04 7.97 4.39
C SER A 125 17.40 8.27 5.03
N GLU A 126 17.69 7.64 6.17
CA GLU A 126 19.00 7.71 6.83
C GLU A 126 20.10 7.00 6.03
N LYS A 127 19.72 6.05 5.17
CA LYS A 127 20.62 5.34 4.27
C LYS A 127 20.37 5.79 2.83
N PRO A 128 21.39 5.76 1.96
CA PRO A 128 21.18 6.03 0.54
C PRO A 128 20.06 5.16 -0.04
N LEU A 129 19.09 5.79 -0.66
CA LEU A 129 17.94 5.15 -1.28
C LEU A 129 18.09 5.29 -2.81
N ASN A 130 18.61 4.24 -3.45
CA ASN A 130 18.79 4.21 -4.90
C ASN A 130 17.62 3.42 -5.50
N LEU A 131 16.53 4.09 -5.82
CA LEU A 131 15.38 3.49 -6.50
C LEU A 131 15.45 3.77 -7.99
N SER A 132 15.24 2.75 -8.80
CA SER A 132 15.02 2.89 -10.24
C SER A 132 13.72 3.65 -10.51
N ASP A 133 13.50 4.07 -11.75
CA ASP A 133 12.27 4.76 -12.10
C ASP A 133 11.05 3.81 -12.07
N GLU A 134 11.26 2.52 -12.37
CA GLU A 134 10.24 1.48 -12.23
C GLU A 134 9.86 1.28 -10.76
N GLU A 135 10.84 1.21 -9.85
CA GLU A 135 10.60 1.08 -8.41
C GLU A 135 9.86 2.31 -7.85
N LYS A 136 10.21 3.52 -8.28
CA LYS A 136 9.47 4.74 -7.94
C LYS A 136 8.03 4.70 -8.46
N ALA A 137 7.83 4.21 -9.68
CA ALA A 137 6.49 4.06 -10.25
C ALA A 137 5.62 3.10 -9.41
N ILE A 138 6.21 2.00 -8.92
CA ILE A 138 5.55 1.07 -7.99
C ILE A 138 5.09 1.80 -6.72
N VAL A 139 5.95 2.60 -6.10
CA VAL A 139 5.60 3.36 -4.90
C VAL A 139 4.46 4.35 -5.16
N LEU A 140 4.53 5.09 -6.25
CA LEU A 140 3.51 6.08 -6.63
C LEU A 140 2.14 5.42 -6.85
N GLU A 141 2.12 4.29 -7.53
CA GLU A 141 0.91 3.51 -7.77
C GLU A 141 0.31 2.95 -6.47
N GLU A 142 1.14 2.30 -5.64
CA GLU A 142 0.71 1.68 -4.38
C GLU A 142 0.17 2.68 -3.38
N LEU A 143 0.73 3.87 -3.36
CA LEU A 143 0.32 4.96 -2.47
C LEU A 143 -0.66 5.93 -3.13
N ASN A 144 -0.99 5.75 -4.42
CA ASN A 144 -1.86 6.64 -5.17
C ASN A 144 -1.43 8.12 -5.05
N VAL A 145 -0.17 8.39 -5.39
CA VAL A 145 0.46 9.71 -5.33
C VAL A 145 1.00 10.09 -6.71
N LYS A 146 0.90 11.35 -7.11
CA LYS A 146 1.31 11.80 -8.45
C LYS A 146 2.82 12.02 -8.58
N LYS A 147 3.48 12.41 -7.50
CA LYS A 147 4.91 12.75 -7.51
C LYS A 147 5.61 12.27 -6.24
N MET A 148 6.82 11.76 -6.39
CA MET A 148 7.71 11.41 -5.30
C MET A 148 8.98 12.26 -5.37
N THR A 149 9.38 12.82 -4.23
CA THR A 149 10.63 13.55 -4.05
C THR A 149 11.43 12.86 -2.96
N VAL A 150 12.73 12.65 -3.18
CA VAL A 150 13.64 12.18 -2.14
C VAL A 150 14.36 13.40 -1.59
N ALA A 151 14.25 13.61 -0.28
CA ALA A 151 14.89 14.72 0.42
C ALA A 151 15.93 14.21 1.42
N SER A 152 16.88 15.06 1.77
CA SER A 152 17.92 14.73 2.73
C SER A 152 17.54 15.06 4.17
N ASP A 153 16.51 15.91 4.36
CA ASP A 153 16.08 16.40 5.67
C ASP A 153 14.56 16.25 5.83
N ALA A 154 14.15 15.64 6.93
CA ALA A 154 12.76 15.42 7.27
C ALA A 154 12.13 16.56 8.07
N SER A 155 12.94 17.48 8.66
CA SER A 155 12.51 18.50 9.58
C SER A 155 11.47 19.48 9.01
N VAL A 156 11.45 19.63 7.69
CA VAL A 156 10.47 20.49 6.99
C VAL A 156 9.07 19.87 7.01
N TYR A 157 8.99 18.54 7.03
CA TYR A 157 7.74 17.77 6.81
C TYR A 157 7.18 17.18 8.10
N ILE A 158 8.04 16.97 9.10
CA ILE A 158 7.67 16.41 10.40
C ILE A 158 8.16 17.31 11.52
N ARG A 159 7.39 17.34 12.59
CA ARG A 159 7.85 17.81 13.90
C ARG A 159 7.87 16.62 14.83
N TYR A 160 8.94 16.47 15.56
CA TYR A 160 8.98 15.47 16.61
C TYR A 160 8.21 15.95 17.82
N LYS A 161 7.49 15.03 18.46
CA LYS A 161 6.90 15.18 19.77
C LYS A 161 7.46 14.09 20.66
N LEU A 162 8.04 14.48 21.75
CA LEU A 162 8.71 13.56 22.65
C LEU A 162 7.85 13.26 23.87
N LYS A 163 7.81 11.99 24.25
CA LYS A 163 7.30 11.56 25.54
C LYS A 163 8.33 10.66 26.23
N PRO A 164 8.36 10.66 27.59
CA PRO A 164 9.26 9.77 28.31
C PRO A 164 8.88 8.31 28.13
N GLN A 165 9.85 7.45 27.86
CA GLN A 165 9.67 6.01 27.90
C GLN A 165 9.71 5.54 29.36
N LEU A 166 8.53 5.29 29.94
CA LEU A 166 8.42 4.99 31.38
C LEU A 166 9.13 3.71 31.79
N LYS A 167 9.28 2.74 30.87
CA LYS A 167 9.98 1.49 31.17
C LYS A 167 11.47 1.67 31.45
N THR A 168 12.12 2.57 30.74
CA THR A 168 13.56 2.84 30.86
C THR A 168 13.84 3.95 31.88
N LEU A 169 13.04 5.02 31.84
CA LEU A 169 13.24 6.18 32.73
C LEU A 169 12.72 5.97 34.14
N GLY A 170 11.70 5.11 34.33
CA GLY A 170 11.16 4.81 35.66
C GLY A 170 12.20 4.32 36.65
N PRO A 171 12.97 3.27 36.33
CA PRO A 171 14.05 2.78 37.20
C PRO A 171 15.21 3.77 37.38
N LYS A 172 15.54 4.57 36.34
CA LYS A 172 16.67 5.53 36.37
C LYS A 172 16.32 6.82 37.11
N TYR A 173 15.14 7.39 36.85
CA TYR A 173 14.80 8.76 37.25
C TYR A 173 13.36 8.91 37.78
N GLY A 174 12.77 7.90 38.42
CA GLY A 174 11.37 7.87 38.86
C GLY A 174 10.84 9.10 39.52
N LYS A 175 11.63 9.75 40.42
CA LYS A 175 11.25 10.99 41.14
C LYS A 175 11.24 12.22 40.21
N LEU A 176 11.94 12.19 39.09
CA LEU A 176 12.09 13.31 38.17
C LEU A 176 11.22 13.16 36.92
N LEU A 177 10.43 12.07 36.80
CA LEU A 177 9.59 11.80 35.61
C LEU A 177 8.64 12.95 35.26
N GLY A 178 8.07 13.62 36.28
CA GLY A 178 7.22 14.79 36.06
C GLY A 178 7.96 15.97 35.43
N ALA A 179 9.18 16.23 35.90
CA ALA A 179 10.03 17.29 35.35
C ALA A 179 10.52 16.96 33.94
N ILE A 180 10.91 15.69 33.71
CA ILE A 180 11.31 15.22 32.40
C ILE A 180 10.13 15.30 31.40
N SER A 181 8.93 14.89 31.80
CA SER A 181 7.73 14.95 30.93
C SER A 181 7.40 16.43 30.60
N LYS A 182 7.50 17.33 31.55
CA LYS A 182 7.29 18.76 31.32
C LYS A 182 8.33 19.31 30.33
N PHE A 183 9.61 19.04 30.56
CA PHE A 183 10.69 19.46 29.66
C PHE A 183 10.44 18.94 28.22
N LEU A 184 10.14 17.64 28.04
CA LEU A 184 9.90 17.04 26.73
C LEU A 184 8.65 17.59 26.03
N SER A 185 7.68 18.15 26.76
CA SER A 185 6.51 18.81 26.19
C SER A 185 6.75 20.24 25.74
N GLU A 186 7.78 20.91 26.30
CA GLU A 186 8.09 22.32 26.07
C GLU A 186 9.35 22.56 25.22
N CYS A 187 10.23 21.53 25.10
CA CYS A 187 11.48 21.63 24.36
C CYS A 187 11.27 21.64 22.84
N ASN A 188 12.30 22.10 22.11
CA ASN A 188 12.40 21.82 20.68
C ASN A 188 12.79 20.35 20.49
N ALA A 189 11.82 19.51 20.15
CA ALA A 189 12.00 18.07 20.03
C ALA A 189 12.98 17.70 18.91
N ASP A 190 13.02 18.49 17.83
CA ASP A 190 13.92 18.26 16.68
C ASP A 190 15.40 18.44 17.13
N ASP A 191 15.70 19.48 17.90
CA ASP A 191 17.05 19.72 18.44
C ASP A 191 17.49 18.61 19.41
N VAL A 192 16.58 18.15 20.26
CA VAL A 192 16.87 17.07 21.21
C VAL A 192 17.17 15.76 20.47
N VAL A 193 16.35 15.41 19.47
CA VAL A 193 16.57 14.20 18.67
C VAL A 193 17.85 14.29 17.85
N ALA A 194 18.14 15.45 17.24
CA ALA A 194 19.37 15.68 16.49
C ALA A 194 20.61 15.50 17.37
N LYS A 195 20.63 16.13 18.54
CA LYS A 195 21.76 15.99 19.49
C LYS A 195 21.95 14.56 19.98
N ILE A 196 20.87 13.83 20.29
CA ILE A 196 20.98 12.43 20.71
C ILE A 196 21.55 11.55 19.58
N ARG A 197 21.15 11.80 18.32
CA ARG A 197 21.67 11.07 17.17
C ARG A 197 23.16 11.36 16.91
N GLU A 198 23.62 12.57 17.19
CA GLU A 198 24.99 13.00 17.00
C GLU A 198 25.92 12.52 18.14
N SER A 199 25.49 12.71 19.41
CA SER A 199 26.33 12.50 20.60
C SER A 199 26.00 11.23 21.39
N GLY A 200 24.90 10.55 21.06
CA GLY A 200 24.39 9.37 21.77
C GLY A 200 23.51 9.71 22.98
N GLU A 201 23.64 10.89 23.57
CA GLU A 201 22.84 11.31 24.73
C GLU A 201 22.53 12.82 24.70
N TYR A 202 21.46 13.20 25.41
CA TYR A 202 21.08 14.59 25.64
C TYR A 202 20.99 14.87 27.15
N GLU A 203 21.72 15.85 27.65
CA GLU A 203 21.65 16.25 29.04
C GLU A 203 20.63 17.38 29.25
N ILE A 204 19.66 17.16 30.13
CA ILE A 204 18.70 18.21 30.51
C ILE A 204 19.38 19.14 31.53
N GLU A 205 19.67 20.35 31.08
CA GLU A 205 20.29 21.35 31.94
C GLU A 205 19.45 21.63 33.21
N GLY A 206 20.10 21.62 34.35
CA GLY A 206 19.46 21.89 35.65
C GLY A 206 18.77 20.68 36.30
N LEU A 207 18.61 19.54 35.60
CA LEU A 207 18.06 18.35 36.20
C LEU A 207 19.08 17.21 36.38
N GLY A 208 20.27 17.31 35.77
CA GLY A 208 21.28 16.26 35.82
C GLY A 208 20.83 14.94 35.20
N VAL A 209 19.89 15.01 34.28
CA VAL A 209 19.28 13.85 33.59
C VAL A 209 19.88 13.71 32.21
N LYS A 210 20.39 12.53 31.87
CA LYS A 210 20.85 12.17 30.55
C LYS A 210 19.84 11.26 29.88
N LEU A 211 19.40 11.65 28.70
CA LEU A 211 18.42 10.93 27.88
C LEU A 211 19.13 10.30 26.68
N ALA A 212 18.93 8.99 26.49
CA ALA A 212 19.28 8.28 25.28
C ALA A 212 18.04 8.06 24.39
N LEU A 213 18.23 7.60 23.17
CA LEU A 213 17.13 7.39 22.22
C LEU A 213 16.10 6.37 22.77
N GLU A 214 16.56 5.35 23.49
CA GLU A 214 15.74 4.32 24.16
C GLU A 214 14.88 4.87 25.31
N ASP A 215 15.21 6.04 25.83
CA ASP A 215 14.51 6.69 26.94
C ASP A 215 13.35 7.57 26.43
N LEU A 216 13.20 7.68 25.12
CA LEU A 216 12.20 8.53 24.48
C LEU A 216 11.20 7.73 23.65
N GLN A 217 9.94 8.08 23.77
CA GLN A 217 8.93 7.77 22.77
C GLN A 217 8.84 8.93 21.80
N ILE A 218 9.29 8.71 20.57
CA ILE A 218 9.28 9.73 19.52
C ILE A 218 8.02 9.55 18.68
N PHE A 219 7.17 10.57 18.70
CA PHE A 219 6.01 10.68 17.83
C PHE A 219 6.32 11.72 16.76
N THR A 220 5.79 11.50 15.57
CA THR A 220 5.85 12.46 14.49
C THR A 220 4.52 13.20 14.40
N GLU A 221 4.53 14.53 14.46
CA GLU A 221 3.38 15.36 14.13
C GLU A 221 3.55 15.94 12.72
N SER A 222 2.46 16.05 12.03
CA SER A 222 2.39 16.61 10.68
C SER A 222 2.78 18.08 10.69
N ALA A 223 3.62 18.50 9.77
CA ALA A 223 4.01 19.88 9.59
C ALA A 223 3.68 20.36 8.18
N ASN A 224 3.35 21.65 8.03
CA ASN A 224 3.25 22.33 6.73
C ASN A 224 2.30 21.67 5.70
N GLY A 225 1.18 21.09 6.13
CA GLY A 225 0.25 20.45 5.20
C GLY A 225 0.68 19.06 4.74
N PHE A 226 1.56 18.41 5.50
CA PHE A 226 1.96 17.01 5.29
C PHE A 226 1.53 16.17 6.49
N VAL A 227 1.21 14.90 6.22
CA VAL A 227 1.12 13.86 7.23
C VAL A 227 2.26 12.88 7.01
N ALA A 228 2.98 12.55 8.07
CA ALA A 228 4.18 11.73 7.94
C ALA A 228 4.24 10.58 8.95
N GLN A 229 4.95 9.54 8.55
CA GLN A 229 5.31 8.41 9.41
C GLN A 229 6.76 8.01 9.16
N SER A 230 7.42 7.60 10.23
CA SER A 230 8.81 7.18 10.22
C SER A 230 8.95 5.82 10.88
N ASP A 231 9.57 4.87 10.19
CA ASP A 231 9.95 3.56 10.74
C ASP A 231 11.24 3.08 10.07
N ARG A 232 12.11 2.43 10.85
CA ARG A 232 13.38 1.82 10.39
C ARG A 232 14.28 2.76 9.58
N GLY A 233 14.33 4.04 9.97
CA GLY A 233 15.18 5.04 9.31
C GLY A 233 14.64 5.57 7.99
N VAL A 234 13.40 5.25 7.63
CA VAL A 234 12.71 5.80 6.46
C VAL A 234 11.49 6.62 6.91
N THR A 235 11.45 7.88 6.53
CA THR A 235 10.32 8.78 6.76
C THR A 235 9.56 9.00 5.45
N VAL A 236 8.26 8.84 5.48
CA VAL A 236 7.36 9.15 4.35
C VAL A 236 6.40 10.24 4.77
N ALA A 237 6.41 11.36 4.08
CA ALA A 237 5.50 12.48 4.26
C ALA A 237 4.59 12.61 3.03
N LEU A 238 3.28 12.64 3.26
CA LEU A 238 2.25 12.75 2.23
C LEU A 238 1.61 14.13 2.30
N SER A 239 1.52 14.82 1.18
CA SER A 239 0.81 16.11 1.10
C SER A 239 -0.68 15.90 1.35
N THR A 240 -1.26 16.71 2.24
CA THR A 240 -2.70 16.72 2.53
C THR A 240 -3.45 17.79 1.73
N VAL A 241 -2.73 18.59 0.95
CA VAL A 241 -3.32 19.63 0.09
C VAL A 241 -3.93 18.96 -1.13
N LEU A 242 -5.24 19.12 -1.29
CA LEU A 242 -6.00 18.57 -2.41
C LEU A 242 -6.42 19.69 -3.36
N THR A 243 -6.10 19.53 -4.64
CA THR A 243 -6.65 20.39 -5.71
C THR A 243 -8.03 19.88 -6.14
N GLU A 244 -8.80 20.70 -6.83
CA GLU A 244 -10.10 20.28 -7.36
C GLU A 244 -9.98 19.07 -8.29
N GLU A 245 -8.95 19.00 -9.12
CA GLU A 245 -8.70 17.88 -10.02
C GLU A 245 -8.46 16.56 -9.25
N LEU A 246 -7.69 16.63 -8.15
CA LEU A 246 -7.43 15.46 -7.31
C LEU A 246 -8.69 14.99 -6.58
N ILE A 247 -9.53 15.92 -6.15
CA ILE A 247 -10.81 15.60 -5.52
C ILE A 247 -11.73 14.92 -6.53
N GLU A 248 -11.84 15.47 -7.74
CA GLU A 248 -12.66 14.88 -8.81
C GLU A 248 -12.17 13.49 -9.22
N GLU A 249 -10.85 13.29 -9.37
CA GLU A 249 -10.29 11.97 -9.63
C GLU A 249 -10.57 10.98 -8.48
N GLY A 250 -10.53 11.46 -7.24
CA GLY A 250 -10.89 10.67 -6.07
C GLY A 250 -12.36 10.22 -6.08
N VAL A 251 -13.27 11.11 -6.47
CA VAL A 251 -14.71 10.81 -6.65
C VAL A 251 -14.89 9.76 -7.75
N GLU A 252 -14.23 9.94 -8.89
CA GLU A 252 -14.29 8.99 -10.01
C GLU A 252 -13.86 7.58 -9.60
N ARG A 253 -12.71 7.44 -8.95
CA ARG A 253 -12.22 6.15 -8.44
C ARG A 253 -13.14 5.51 -7.41
N GLU A 254 -13.80 6.33 -6.58
CA GLU A 254 -14.79 5.82 -5.62
C GLU A 254 -16.03 5.30 -6.35
N ILE A 255 -16.55 6.02 -7.34
CA ILE A 255 -17.70 5.58 -8.14
C ILE A 255 -17.37 4.30 -8.90
N VAL A 256 -16.21 4.21 -9.58
CA VAL A 256 -15.76 2.99 -10.25
C VAL A 256 -15.76 1.81 -9.29
N SER A 257 -15.20 1.98 -8.10
CA SER A 257 -15.18 0.91 -7.10
C SER A 257 -16.59 0.49 -6.63
N LYS A 258 -17.49 1.45 -6.47
CA LYS A 258 -18.89 1.14 -6.10
C LYS A 258 -19.59 0.34 -7.21
N ILE A 259 -19.42 0.74 -8.46
CA ILE A 259 -19.97 0.02 -9.62
C ILE A 259 -19.38 -1.40 -9.70
N GLN A 260 -18.07 -1.57 -9.52
CA GLN A 260 -17.45 -2.91 -9.54
C GLN A 260 -17.96 -3.82 -8.40
N ASN A 261 -18.16 -3.25 -7.21
CA ASN A 261 -18.79 -3.99 -6.11
C ASN A 261 -20.26 -4.36 -6.43
N MET A 262 -21.02 -3.43 -7.01
CA MET A 262 -22.40 -3.70 -7.42
C MET A 262 -22.48 -4.78 -8.50
N ARG A 263 -21.56 -4.81 -9.47
CA ARG A 263 -21.46 -5.89 -10.48
C ARG A 263 -21.26 -7.26 -9.82
N LYS A 264 -20.33 -7.33 -8.85
CA LYS A 264 -20.07 -8.54 -8.07
C LYS A 264 -21.32 -8.98 -7.30
N ASP A 265 -21.97 -8.06 -6.62
CA ASP A 265 -23.17 -8.34 -5.80
C ASP A 265 -24.37 -8.77 -6.67
N ALA A 266 -24.44 -8.26 -7.90
CA ALA A 266 -25.44 -8.64 -8.89
C ALA A 266 -25.13 -9.97 -9.61
N GLY A 267 -23.95 -10.59 -9.33
CA GLY A 267 -23.53 -11.84 -9.96
C GLY A 267 -23.09 -11.67 -11.41
N PHE A 268 -22.63 -10.49 -11.82
CA PHE A 268 -22.14 -10.25 -13.17
C PHE A 268 -20.72 -10.80 -13.31
N GLU A 269 -20.41 -11.33 -14.49
CA GLU A 269 -19.06 -11.74 -14.84
C GLU A 269 -18.16 -10.51 -15.08
N VAL A 270 -16.84 -10.71 -14.96
CA VAL A 270 -15.85 -9.62 -15.11
C VAL A 270 -15.94 -8.96 -16.49
N THR A 271 -16.24 -9.74 -17.51
CA THR A 271 -16.32 -9.32 -18.92
C THR A 271 -17.69 -8.80 -19.36
N ASP A 272 -18.71 -8.93 -18.50
CA ASP A 272 -20.06 -8.48 -18.86
C ASP A 272 -20.08 -6.98 -19.16
N ARG A 273 -20.82 -6.60 -20.20
CA ARG A 273 -21.11 -5.20 -20.51
C ARG A 273 -22.36 -4.78 -19.76
N ILE A 274 -22.42 -3.49 -19.38
CA ILE A 274 -23.54 -2.98 -18.60
C ILE A 274 -24.10 -1.67 -19.18
N ALA A 275 -25.36 -1.39 -18.88
CA ALA A 275 -25.93 -0.05 -18.93
C ALA A 275 -25.99 0.51 -17.52
N VAL A 276 -25.54 1.75 -17.33
CA VAL A 276 -25.54 2.45 -16.04
C VAL A 276 -26.55 3.56 -16.07
N TYR A 277 -27.45 3.58 -15.09
CA TYR A 277 -28.35 4.70 -14.84
C TYR A 277 -28.01 5.30 -13.49
N TYR A 278 -28.03 6.64 -13.41
CA TYR A 278 -27.65 7.31 -12.18
C TYR A 278 -28.55 8.49 -11.84
N LYS A 279 -28.70 8.74 -10.54
CA LYS A 279 -29.19 9.99 -10.00
C LYS A 279 -28.11 10.52 -9.06
N ALA A 280 -27.48 11.60 -9.47
CA ALA A 280 -26.41 12.25 -8.73
C ALA A 280 -26.44 13.75 -8.98
N GLU A 281 -25.90 14.50 -8.05
CA GLU A 281 -25.70 15.94 -8.13
C GLU A 281 -24.23 16.29 -7.94
N GLY A 282 -23.86 17.54 -8.12
CA GLY A 282 -22.55 18.06 -7.79
C GLY A 282 -21.41 17.42 -8.58
N ARG A 283 -20.35 17.04 -7.86
CA ARG A 283 -19.13 16.44 -8.46
C ARG A 283 -19.39 15.04 -9.00
N SER A 284 -20.23 14.27 -8.33
CA SER A 284 -20.55 12.90 -8.74
C SER A 284 -21.26 12.89 -10.10
N ALA A 285 -22.17 13.83 -10.38
CA ALA A 285 -22.83 13.94 -11.69
C ALA A 285 -21.82 14.19 -12.81
N LYS A 286 -20.88 15.13 -12.61
CA LYS A 286 -19.83 15.45 -13.59
C LYS A 286 -18.97 14.25 -13.99
N VAL A 287 -18.75 13.31 -13.07
CA VAL A 287 -17.97 12.09 -13.36
C VAL A 287 -18.72 11.19 -14.35
N PHE A 288 -20.02 10.99 -14.16
CA PHE A 288 -20.82 10.17 -15.07
C PHE A 288 -20.95 10.76 -16.48
N GLU A 289 -20.80 12.08 -16.62
CA GLU A 289 -20.85 12.79 -17.89
C GLU A 289 -19.55 12.69 -18.70
N ARG A 290 -18.46 12.21 -18.11
CA ARG A 290 -17.16 12.03 -18.77
C ARG A 290 -17.19 10.86 -19.75
N ALA A 291 -16.86 11.08 -21.00
CA ALA A 291 -16.85 10.03 -22.02
C ALA A 291 -15.91 8.86 -21.70
N ALA A 292 -14.79 9.12 -21.04
CA ALA A 292 -13.82 8.09 -20.65
C ALA A 292 -14.37 7.15 -19.55
N PHE A 293 -15.23 7.64 -18.68
CA PHE A 293 -15.75 6.89 -17.53
C PHE A 293 -16.48 5.59 -17.92
N ALA A 294 -17.20 5.60 -19.04
CA ALA A 294 -17.89 4.41 -19.56
C ALA A 294 -16.95 3.22 -19.78
N LYS A 295 -15.71 3.49 -20.23
CA LYS A 295 -14.69 2.48 -20.47
C LYS A 295 -14.21 1.84 -19.17
N ASP A 296 -14.05 2.64 -18.12
CA ASP A 296 -13.50 2.19 -16.84
C ASP A 296 -14.44 1.24 -16.08
N VAL A 297 -15.73 1.34 -16.38
CA VAL A 297 -16.77 0.49 -15.77
C VAL A 297 -17.33 -0.57 -16.73
N LEU A 298 -16.78 -0.69 -17.95
CA LEU A 298 -17.28 -1.55 -19.03
C LEU A 298 -18.75 -1.28 -19.37
N ALA A 299 -19.16 -0.01 -19.38
CA ALA A 299 -20.50 0.40 -19.73
C ALA A 299 -20.64 0.65 -21.24
N ASP A 300 -21.71 0.15 -21.84
CA ASP A 300 -22.13 0.50 -23.20
C ASP A 300 -22.88 1.82 -23.25
N SER A 301 -23.58 2.17 -22.16
CA SER A 301 -24.28 3.41 -22.02
C SER A 301 -24.32 3.88 -20.57
N ILE A 302 -24.32 5.20 -20.39
CA ILE A 302 -24.51 5.86 -19.11
C ILE A 302 -25.58 6.93 -19.29
N SER A 303 -26.62 6.91 -18.47
CA SER A 303 -27.76 7.79 -18.60
C SER A 303 -28.22 8.33 -17.25
N SER A 304 -28.55 9.60 -17.19
CA SER A 304 -29.17 10.19 -15.99
C SER A 304 -30.64 9.78 -15.89
N GLY A 305 -31.11 9.52 -14.67
CA GLY A 305 -32.48 9.14 -14.38
C GLY A 305 -32.65 7.71 -13.88
N GLU A 306 -33.89 7.20 -13.97
CA GLU A 306 -34.22 5.84 -13.57
C GLU A 306 -34.04 4.86 -14.72
N SER A 307 -33.70 3.62 -14.36
CA SER A 307 -33.61 2.54 -15.35
C SER A 307 -35.03 2.19 -15.86
N PRO A 308 -35.23 2.07 -17.17
CA PRO A 308 -36.47 1.58 -17.74
C PRO A 308 -36.67 0.07 -17.56
N ASP A 309 -35.58 -0.67 -17.29
CA ASP A 309 -35.53 -2.11 -17.14
C ASP A 309 -35.37 -2.54 -15.68
N VAL A 310 -35.58 -3.83 -15.39
CA VAL A 310 -35.24 -4.40 -14.08
C VAL A 310 -33.75 -4.27 -13.87
N ALA A 311 -33.35 -3.47 -12.90
CA ALA A 311 -31.98 -3.11 -12.65
C ALA A 311 -31.54 -3.48 -11.22
N PHE A 312 -30.27 -3.78 -11.06
CA PHE A 312 -29.64 -3.88 -9.74
C PHE A 312 -29.33 -2.48 -9.24
N THR A 313 -30.14 -1.97 -8.32
CA THR A 313 -30.06 -0.59 -7.86
C THR A 313 -29.57 -0.51 -6.42
N LYS A 314 -28.63 0.40 -6.16
CA LYS A 314 -28.17 0.74 -4.81
C LYS A 314 -28.00 2.25 -4.65
N GLU A 315 -28.36 2.74 -3.47
CA GLU A 315 -27.94 4.04 -2.98
C GLU A 315 -26.51 3.93 -2.41
N GLN A 316 -25.67 4.86 -2.77
CA GLN A 316 -24.27 4.92 -2.37
C GLN A 316 -23.99 6.30 -1.77
N ASN A 317 -23.08 6.36 -0.81
CA ASN A 317 -22.52 7.63 -0.33
C ASN A 317 -21.13 7.82 -0.94
N ILE A 318 -20.98 8.85 -1.75
CA ILE A 318 -19.71 9.22 -2.41
C ILE A 318 -19.19 10.50 -1.76
N ASN A 319 -18.26 10.36 -0.84
CA ASN A 319 -17.65 11.50 -0.13
C ASN A 319 -18.66 12.47 0.52
N GLY A 320 -19.79 11.96 1.00
CA GLY A 320 -20.86 12.75 1.61
C GLY A 320 -22.02 13.06 0.67
N GLU A 321 -21.87 12.86 -0.64
CA GLU A 321 -22.94 13.04 -1.62
C GLU A 321 -23.73 11.73 -1.80
N PRO A 322 -25.07 11.74 -1.69
CA PRO A 322 -25.88 10.58 -2.00
C PRO A 322 -25.95 10.38 -3.52
N VAL A 323 -25.75 9.16 -3.97
CA VAL A 323 -25.78 8.79 -5.39
C VAL A 323 -26.55 7.49 -5.54
N ILE A 324 -27.58 7.48 -6.39
CA ILE A 324 -28.29 6.25 -6.75
C ILE A 324 -27.73 5.73 -8.05
N ILE A 325 -27.32 4.47 -8.07
CA ILE A 325 -26.74 3.80 -9.24
C ILE A 325 -27.55 2.55 -9.54
N SER A 326 -27.94 2.38 -10.80
CA SER A 326 -28.66 1.21 -11.29
C SER A 326 -27.87 0.56 -12.43
N LEU A 327 -27.66 -0.74 -12.35
CA LEU A 327 -26.91 -1.52 -13.34
C LEU A 327 -27.84 -2.51 -14.05
N VAL A 328 -27.80 -2.53 -15.37
CA VAL A 328 -28.48 -3.49 -16.22
C VAL A 328 -27.43 -4.24 -17.03
N ARG A 329 -27.45 -5.57 -17.02
CA ARG A 329 -26.59 -6.42 -17.85
C ARG A 329 -27.01 -6.32 -19.31
N ARG A 330 -26.04 -6.22 -20.22
CA ARG A 330 -26.26 -6.15 -21.68
C ARG A 330 -25.76 -7.43 -22.36
#